data_d5748e5962a9484fef5ccc92e99bea19
#
_entry.id   d5748e5962a9484fef5ccc92e99bea19
#
_cell.length_a   1.000
_cell.length_b   1.000
_cell.length_c   1.000
_cell.angle_alpha   90.00
_cell.angle_beta   90.00
_cell.angle_gamma   90.00
#
_symmetry.space_group_name_H-M   'P 1'
#
loop_
_entity.id
_entity.type
_entity.pdbx_description
1 polymer ?
#
loop_
_entity_poly.entity_id
_entity_poly.type
_entity_poly.pdbx_seq_one_letter_code
_entity_poly.pdbx_strand_id
1 'polypeptide(L)' 'MPGKCTQCGSRTYLARTTVKSELIEIQNIPCIACQECGEEQIGQLVQKKIDKILERAAKGKLKTCLVVM' A
#
# COMPACT_ATOMS: atom_id res chain seq x y z
N MET A 1 -6.86 13.64 2.34
CA MET A 1 -7.62 13.91 1.13
C MET A 1 -6.79 13.66 -0.11
N PRO A 2 -7.38 13.04 -1.13
CA PRO A 2 -6.65 12.91 -2.38
C PRO A 2 -6.41 14.29 -2.98
N GLY A 3 -5.21 14.50 -3.47
CA GLY A 3 -4.81 15.76 -4.10
C GLY A 3 -4.55 15.55 -5.57
N LYS A 4 -3.70 16.40 -6.13
CA LYS A 4 -3.28 16.26 -7.51
C LYS A 4 -2.09 15.31 -7.61
N CYS A 5 -2.04 14.56 -8.69
CA CYS A 5 -0.91 13.70 -8.99
C CYS A 5 0.36 14.54 -9.19
N THR A 6 1.45 14.14 -8.53
CA THR A 6 2.72 14.85 -8.65
C THR A 6 3.40 14.63 -10.01
N GLN A 7 2.98 13.61 -10.73
CA GLN A 7 3.55 13.26 -12.04
C GLN A 7 2.88 14.02 -13.19
N CYS A 8 1.55 14.04 -13.23
CA CYS A 8 0.83 14.63 -14.35
C CYS A 8 -0.12 15.76 -13.96
N GLY A 9 -0.28 16.03 -12.68
CA GLY A 9 -1.16 17.09 -12.17
C GLY A 9 -2.65 16.79 -12.26
N SER A 10 -3.03 15.59 -12.66
CA SER A 10 -4.43 15.21 -12.76
C SER A 10 -5.02 14.88 -11.38
N ARG A 11 -6.35 14.75 -11.33
CA ARG A 11 -7.02 14.40 -10.08
C ARG A 11 -6.70 12.98 -9.66
N THR A 12 -6.60 12.80 -8.36
CA THR A 12 -6.40 11.48 -7.76
C THR A 12 -7.67 11.05 -7.03
N TYR A 13 -7.77 9.75 -6.77
CA TYR A 13 -8.90 9.17 -6.05
C TYR A 13 -8.42 8.12 -5.07
N LEU A 14 -9.25 7.80 -4.07
CA LEU A 14 -8.93 6.76 -3.11
C LEU A 14 -9.13 5.39 -3.77
N ALA A 15 -8.14 4.54 -3.63
CA ALA A 15 -8.15 3.18 -4.17
C ALA A 15 -7.55 2.23 -3.14
N ARG A 16 -7.49 0.95 -3.49
CA ARG A 16 -6.90 -0.08 -2.66
C ARG A 16 -5.98 -0.93 -3.50
N THR A 17 -4.88 -1.34 -2.90
CA THR A 17 -3.89 -2.15 -3.59
C THR A 17 -3.47 -3.33 -2.74
N THR A 18 -2.69 -4.23 -3.33
CA THR A 18 -2.15 -5.41 -2.69
C THR A 18 -0.64 -5.42 -2.88
N VAL A 19 0.09 -5.68 -1.79
CA VAL A 19 1.53 -5.86 -1.83
C VAL A 19 1.83 -7.33 -1.56
N LYS A 20 2.55 -7.97 -2.49
CA LYS A 20 2.98 -9.35 -2.36
C LYS A 20 4.47 -9.39 -2.10
N SER A 21 4.88 -10.16 -1.10
CA SER A 21 6.27 -10.44 -0.85
C SER A 21 6.48 -11.96 -0.83
N GLU A 22 7.73 -12.39 -0.71
CA GLU A 22 8.04 -13.81 -0.68
C GLU A 22 7.44 -14.52 0.53
N LEU A 23 7.22 -13.78 1.61
CA LEU A 23 6.76 -14.35 2.88
C LEU A 23 5.28 -14.15 3.13
N ILE A 24 4.73 -13.00 2.72
CA ILE A 24 3.33 -12.66 3.00
C ILE A 24 2.71 -11.86 1.86
N GLU A 25 1.39 -11.81 1.87
CA GLU A 25 0.60 -10.94 1.00
C GLU A 25 -0.21 -9.99 1.90
N ILE A 26 -0.17 -8.69 1.61
CA ILE A 26 -0.92 -7.68 2.34
C ILE A 26 -1.98 -7.12 1.39
N GLN A 27 -3.25 -7.29 1.75
CA GLN A 27 -4.38 -6.87 0.93
C GLN A 27 -5.09 -5.67 1.52
N ASN A 28 -5.93 -5.03 0.71
CA ASN A 28 -6.80 -3.94 1.12
C ASN A 28 -6.03 -2.73 1.66
N ILE A 29 -4.87 -2.45 1.05
CA ILE A 29 -4.03 -1.32 1.44
C ILE A 29 -4.61 -0.03 0.85
N PRO A 30 -4.98 0.96 1.67
CA PRO A 30 -5.48 2.22 1.15
C PRO A 30 -4.38 2.98 0.42
N CYS A 31 -4.68 3.46 -0.76
CA CYS A 31 -3.74 4.24 -1.56
C CYS A 31 -4.46 5.33 -2.34
N ILE A 32 -3.69 6.23 -2.93
CA ILE A 32 -4.20 7.29 -3.79
C ILE A 32 -3.75 6.97 -5.21
N ALA A 33 -4.69 6.88 -6.13
CA ALA A 33 -4.39 6.56 -7.52
C ALA A 33 -4.72 7.73 -8.44
N CYS A 34 -3.94 7.90 -9.49
CA CYS A 34 -4.17 8.92 -10.51
C CYS A 34 -5.06 8.36 -11.63
N GLN A 35 -6.07 9.14 -12.05
CA GLN A 35 -6.98 8.73 -13.11
C GLN A 35 -6.31 8.69 -14.48
N GLU A 36 -5.29 9.51 -14.69
CA GLU A 36 -4.65 9.66 -16.00
C GLU A 36 -3.48 8.71 -16.21
N CYS A 37 -2.49 8.76 -15.31
CA CYS A 37 -1.28 7.97 -15.46
C CYS A 37 -1.31 6.62 -14.76
N GLY A 38 -2.34 6.36 -13.96
CA GLY A 38 -2.46 5.11 -13.23
C GLY A 38 -1.49 4.94 -12.07
N GLU A 39 -0.79 6.00 -11.68
CA GLU A 39 0.17 5.95 -10.59
C GLU A 39 -0.53 5.79 -9.25
N GLU A 40 -0.02 4.90 -8.41
CA GLU A 40 -0.54 4.68 -7.07
C GLU A 40 0.45 5.18 -6.02
N GLN A 41 -0.06 5.88 -5.00
CA GLN A 41 0.76 6.41 -3.93
C GLN A 41 0.22 5.94 -2.59
N ILE A 42 1.11 5.46 -1.74
CA ILE A 42 0.76 5.00 -0.39
C ILE A 42 1.26 6.06 0.61
N GLY A 43 0.38 6.46 1.53
CA GLY A 43 0.72 7.44 2.55
C GLY A 43 1.80 6.92 3.51
N GLN A 44 2.54 7.85 4.13
CA GLN A 44 3.63 7.49 5.03
C GLN A 44 3.18 6.63 6.21
N LEU A 45 2.02 6.93 6.78
CA LEU A 45 1.51 6.16 7.92
C LEU A 45 1.19 4.72 7.53
N VAL A 46 0.60 4.55 6.36
CA VAL A 46 0.29 3.22 5.82
C VAL A 46 1.58 2.48 5.48
N GLN A 47 2.54 3.17 4.87
CA GLN A 47 3.83 2.58 4.54
C GLN A 47 4.54 2.06 5.79
N LYS A 48 4.51 2.82 6.88
CA LYS A 48 5.10 2.37 8.15
C LYS A 48 4.43 1.11 8.67
N LYS A 49 3.12 1.00 8.54
CA LYS A 49 2.40 -0.23 8.93
C LYS A 49 2.82 -1.43 8.09
N ILE A 50 2.95 -1.22 6.78
CA ILE A 50 3.41 -2.27 5.87
C ILE A 50 4.82 -2.72 6.24
N ASP A 51 5.72 -1.78 6.50
CA ASP A 51 7.10 -2.08 6.88
C ASP A 51 7.16 -2.91 8.17
N LYS A 52 6.35 -2.57 9.16
CA LYS A 52 6.27 -3.34 10.40
C LYS A 52 5.77 -4.77 10.17
N ILE A 53 4.76 -4.92 9.32
CA ILE A 53 4.22 -6.25 9.00
C ILE A 53 5.28 -7.08 8.28
N LEU A 54 5.97 -6.50 7.32
CA LEU A 54 7.04 -7.18 6.59
C LEU A 54 8.20 -7.57 7.52
N GLU A 55 8.55 -6.68 8.45
CA GLU A 55 9.59 -6.98 9.43
C GLU A 55 9.21 -8.16 10.32
N ARG A 56 7.97 -8.20 10.80
CA ARG A 56 7.49 -9.32 11.61
C ARG A 56 7.50 -10.63 10.83
N ALA A 57 7.11 -10.57 9.56
CA ALA A 57 7.13 -11.74 8.69
C ALA A 57 8.57 -12.25 8.50
N ALA A 58 9.51 -11.34 8.28
CA ALA A 58 10.92 -11.69 8.11
C ALA A 58 11.51 -12.34 9.38
N LYS A 59 11.03 -11.93 10.56
CA LYS A 59 11.47 -12.50 11.83
C LYS A 59 10.71 -13.76 12.23
N GLY A 60 9.77 -14.22 11.39
CA GLY A 60 8.98 -15.42 11.66
C GLY A 60 7.95 -15.26 12.77
N LYS A 61 7.60 -14.02 13.12
CA LYS A 61 6.64 -13.73 14.19
C LYS A 61 5.19 -13.76 13.75
N LEU A 62 4.93 -13.72 12.45
CA LEU A 62 3.58 -13.82 11.91
C LEU A 62 3.23 -15.27 11.64
N LYS A 63 2.03 -15.65 12.07
CA LYS A 63 1.53 -17.02 11.89
C LYS A 63 0.72 -17.18 10.61
N THR A 64 0.46 -16.10 9.91
CA THR A 64 -0.33 -16.12 8.69
C THR A 64 0.48 -15.53 7.54
N CYS A 65 0.23 -16.01 6.33
CA CYS A 65 0.85 -15.45 5.12
C CYS A 65 -0.07 -14.45 4.42
N LEU A 66 -1.24 -14.16 4.97
CA LEU A 66 -2.19 -13.21 4.42
C LEU A 66 -2.59 -12.19 5.49
N VAL A 67 -2.40 -10.91 5.17
CA VAL A 67 -2.80 -9.80 6.04
C VAL A 67 -3.75 -8.90 5.27
N VAL A 68 -4.87 -8.55 5.89
CA VAL A 68 -5.84 -7.61 5.33
C VAL A 68 -5.88 -6.37 6.20
N MET A 69 -5.64 -5.23 5.61
CA MET A 69 -5.63 -3.94 6.32
C MET A 69 -7.02 -3.33 6.46
#